data_ffa8f71875f7fe96dbfcdfd83b27bce9
#
_entry.id   ffa8f71875f7fe96dbfcdfd83b27bce9
#
_cell.length_a   1.000
_cell.length_b   1.000
_cell.length_c   1.000
_cell.angle_alpha   90.00
_cell.angle_beta   90.00
_cell.angle_gamma   90.00
#
_symmetry.space_group_name_H-M   'P 1'
#
loop_
_entity.id
_entity.type
_entity.pdbx_description
1 polymer ?
#
loop_
_entity_poly.entity_id
_entity_poly.type
_entity_poly.pdbx_seq_one_letter_code
_entity_poly.pdbx_strand_id
1 'polypeptide(L)'
;MKRRTFISMMSVMAAAGVLTLSGCSNSSTSTAASAGASSAAGSSADQLAAIQASGKLIVALEGAWQPWSYHDESDTLVGYDVEVSRAIAEKLGVEPEYVESDWDSLFAGLDAGRFDMVCNGVE
;
A
#
# COMPACT_ATOMS: atom_id res chain seq x y z
N MET A 1 41.24 1.26 -1.66
CA MET A 1 41.56 1.06 -0.24
C MET A 1 41.10 2.28 0.55
N LYS A 2 40.01 2.18 1.32
CA LYS A 2 39.71 2.98 2.52
C LYS A 2 38.45 2.41 3.15
N ARG A 3 38.65 1.56 4.13
CA ARG A 3 37.64 1.04 5.05
C ARG A 3 37.23 2.18 5.98
N ARG A 4 35.97 2.47 6.11
CA ARG A 4 35.43 3.30 7.18
C ARG A 4 34.58 2.44 8.11
N THR A 5 35.19 2.10 9.21
CA THR A 5 34.62 1.52 10.41
C THR A 5 33.75 2.58 11.08
N PHE A 6 32.48 2.29 11.32
CA PHE A 6 31.67 3.07 12.24
C PHE A 6 31.37 2.26 13.49
N ILE A 7 31.90 2.80 14.56
CA ILE A 7 31.91 2.31 15.91
C ILE A 7 30.52 2.44 16.54
N SER A 8 30.14 1.35 17.16
CA SER A 8 29.10 1.13 18.15
C SER A 8 29.02 2.26 19.21
N MET A 9 27.81 2.72 19.51
CA MET A 9 27.56 3.37 20.80
C MET A 9 26.27 2.77 21.41
N MET A 10 26.54 1.91 22.35
CA MET A 10 25.66 1.25 23.30
C MET A 10 25.30 2.28 24.39
N SER A 11 24.03 2.56 24.59
CA SER A 11 23.54 3.25 25.78
C SER A 11 22.48 2.42 26.46
N VAL A 12 22.92 1.79 27.56
CA VAL A 12 22.08 1.14 28.57
C VAL A 12 21.49 2.23 29.45
N MET A 13 20.20 2.25 29.67
CA MET A 13 19.57 2.89 30.83
C MET A 13 18.48 1.99 31.38
N ALA A 14 18.79 1.39 32.49
CA ALA A 14 17.88 0.73 33.41
C ALA A 14 17.26 1.77 34.35
N ALA A 15 15.96 1.71 34.55
CA ALA A 15 15.31 2.28 35.72
C ALA A 15 14.07 1.43 36.08
N ALA A 16 14.14 0.93 37.29
CA ALA A 16 13.19 0.09 38.00
C ALA A 16 12.09 0.92 38.68
N GLY A 17 10.97 0.22 38.99
CA GLY A 17 10.03 0.64 40.05
C GLY A 17 8.64 0.91 39.50
N VAL A 18 7.58 0.30 39.94
CA VAL A 18 6.96 0.00 41.20
C VAL A 18 5.63 -0.72 40.92
N LEU A 19 5.42 -1.86 41.54
CA LEU A 19 4.16 -2.56 41.70
C LEU A 19 3.22 -1.77 42.62
N THR A 20 1.97 -1.54 42.18
CA THR A 20 0.85 -1.37 43.11
C THR A 20 -0.30 -2.27 42.72
N LEU A 21 -0.48 -3.34 43.52
CA LEU A 21 -1.72 -4.09 43.62
C LEU A 21 -2.71 -3.29 44.49
N SER A 22 -3.89 -3.10 43.99
CA SER A 22 -5.14 -2.92 44.76
C SER A 22 -6.26 -3.28 43.81
N GLY A 23 -7.01 -4.28 43.92
CA GLY A 23 -7.75 -4.87 44.95
C GLY A 23 -9.23 -4.46 44.88
N CYS A 24 -10.12 -5.51 44.62
CA CYS A 24 -11.53 -5.63 44.96
C CYS A 24 -12.60 -5.10 43.96
N SER A 25 -13.17 -6.10 43.28
CA SER A 25 -14.58 -6.51 43.30
C SER A 25 -15.68 -5.45 43.17
N ASN A 26 -16.49 -5.54 42.14
CA ASN A 26 -17.92 -5.86 42.27
C ASN A 26 -18.61 -6.07 40.90
N SER A 27 -19.28 -7.22 40.82
CA SER A 27 -20.58 -7.55 40.21
C SER A 27 -21.05 -6.84 38.92
N SER A 28 -21.19 -7.66 37.90
CA SER A 28 -22.41 -7.85 37.08
C SER A 28 -22.96 -6.62 36.36
N THR A 29 -22.72 -6.58 35.05
CA THR A 29 -23.80 -6.43 34.07
C THR A 29 -23.21 -6.79 32.70
N SER A 30 -23.68 -7.89 32.13
CA SER A 30 -23.48 -8.27 30.75
C SER A 30 -24.12 -7.23 29.84
N THR A 31 -23.27 -6.38 29.28
CA THR A 31 -23.64 -5.66 28.07
C THR A 31 -22.75 -6.21 26.98
N ALA A 32 -23.34 -7.01 26.10
CA ALA A 32 -22.73 -7.43 24.85
C ALA A 32 -22.33 -6.18 24.09
N ALA A 33 -21.08 -5.80 24.18
CA ALA A 33 -20.47 -4.89 23.25
C ALA A 33 -20.38 -5.62 21.92
N SER A 34 -21.34 -5.38 21.06
CA SER A 34 -21.28 -5.59 19.64
C SER A 34 -19.98 -4.90 19.18
N ALA A 35 -18.94 -5.71 18.97
CA ALA A 35 -17.77 -5.26 18.24
C ALA A 35 -18.27 -4.94 16.83
N GLY A 36 -18.58 -3.69 16.61
CA GLY A 36 -18.93 -3.15 15.32
C GLY A 36 -17.78 -3.43 14.36
N ALA A 37 -18.06 -4.25 13.36
CA ALA A 37 -17.30 -4.26 12.12
C ALA A 37 -17.47 -2.88 11.48
N SER A 38 -16.65 -1.96 11.91
CA SER A 38 -16.55 -0.62 11.35
C SER A 38 -15.12 -0.46 10.90
N SER A 39 -14.87 -0.65 9.63
CA SER A 39 -13.68 -0.06 8.98
C SER A 39 -13.41 -0.62 7.58
N ALA A 40 -14.39 -0.78 6.73
CA ALA A 40 -14.08 -0.97 5.31
C ALA A 40 -14.56 0.18 4.41
N ALA A 41 -15.34 1.12 4.96
CA ALA A 41 -15.89 2.22 4.18
C ALA A 41 -15.10 3.53 4.31
N GLY A 42 -14.11 3.61 5.22
CA GLY A 42 -13.31 4.81 5.43
C GLY A 42 -12.07 4.90 4.53
N SER A 43 -11.55 3.77 4.07
CA SER A 43 -10.25 3.77 3.39
C SER A 43 -10.29 4.25 1.94
N SER A 44 -11.39 4.02 1.22
CA SER A 44 -11.45 4.39 -0.20
C SER A 44 -11.56 5.90 -0.46
N ALA A 45 -12.25 6.63 0.42
CA ALA A 45 -12.34 8.09 0.32
C ALA A 45 -10.99 8.76 0.65
N ASP A 46 -10.29 8.23 1.64
CA ASP A 46 -8.97 8.70 2.03
C ASP A 46 -7.92 8.37 0.97
N GLN A 47 -8.00 7.19 0.34
CA GLN A 47 -7.08 6.77 -0.72
C GLN A 47 -7.19 7.66 -1.95
N LEU A 48 -8.40 7.98 -2.41
CA LEU A 48 -8.60 8.88 -3.54
C LEU A 48 -8.01 10.27 -3.24
N ALA A 49 -8.27 10.80 -2.06
CA ALA A 49 -7.70 12.08 -1.64
C ALA A 49 -6.16 12.03 -1.58
N ALA A 50 -5.59 10.92 -1.12
CA ALA A 50 -4.14 10.72 -1.10
C ALA A 50 -3.54 10.67 -2.50
N ILE A 51 -4.15 9.94 -3.45
CA ILE A 51 -3.75 9.88 -4.86
C ILE A 51 -3.79 11.28 -5.49
N GLN A 52 -4.89 12.01 -5.30
CA GLN A 52 -5.03 13.36 -5.83
C GLN A 52 -4.02 14.34 -5.21
N ALA A 53 -3.74 14.22 -3.92
CA ALA A 53 -2.74 15.05 -3.24
C ALA A 53 -1.30 14.74 -3.69
N SER A 54 -1.01 13.47 -4.01
CA SER A 54 0.31 13.07 -4.54
C SER A 54 0.53 13.50 -6.00
N GLY A 55 -0.57 13.73 -6.73
CA GLY A 55 -0.55 14.02 -8.17
C GLY A 55 -0.23 12.81 -9.04
N LYS A 56 -0.22 11.60 -8.46
CA LYS A 56 0.18 10.36 -9.16
C LYS A 56 -0.78 9.22 -8.86
N LEU A 57 -1.04 8.39 -9.87
CA LEU A 57 -1.71 7.09 -9.76
C LEU A 57 -0.68 5.99 -10.05
N ILE A 58 -0.31 5.22 -9.04
CA ILE A 58 0.64 4.12 -9.19
C ILE A 58 -0.12 2.89 -9.69
N VAL A 59 0.18 2.48 -10.92
CA VAL A 59 -0.50 1.39 -11.63
C VAL A 59 0.45 0.23 -11.82
N ALA A 60 0.08 -0.96 -11.33
CA ALA A 60 0.85 -2.17 -11.54
C ALA A 60 0.28 -3.00 -12.70
N LEU A 61 1.17 -3.59 -13.48
CA LEU A 61 0.90 -4.47 -14.62
C LEU A 61 2.13 -5.35 -14.89
N GLU A 62 2.02 -6.34 -15.79
CA GLU A 62 3.16 -7.21 -16.10
C GLU A 62 4.12 -6.65 -17.15
N GLY A 63 3.64 -5.82 -18.09
CA GLY A 63 4.47 -5.26 -19.16
C GLY A 63 4.96 -6.26 -20.22
N ALA A 64 4.54 -7.52 -20.14
CA ALA A 64 4.98 -8.60 -21.02
C ALA A 64 3.84 -9.35 -21.74
N TRP A 65 2.62 -8.80 -21.71
CA TRP A 65 1.40 -9.46 -22.18
C TRP A 65 0.72 -8.71 -23.35
N GLN A 66 1.14 -8.98 -24.55
CA GLN A 66 0.55 -8.38 -25.75
C GLN A 66 -0.86 -8.99 -26.05
N PRO A 67 -1.89 -8.18 -26.38
CA PRO A 67 -1.89 -6.73 -26.66
C PRO A 67 -2.23 -5.87 -25.44
N TRP A 68 -2.28 -6.43 -24.23
CA TRP A 68 -2.77 -5.78 -23.02
C TRP A 68 -1.78 -4.78 -22.42
N SER A 69 -0.60 -5.28 -22.06
CA SER A 69 0.52 -4.45 -21.58
C SER A 69 1.83 -5.04 -22.08
N TYR A 70 2.60 -4.31 -22.86
CA TYR A 70 3.86 -4.78 -23.44
C TYR A 70 4.74 -3.62 -23.88
N HIS A 71 6.01 -3.92 -24.13
CA HIS A 71 6.96 -2.95 -24.71
C HIS A 71 6.94 -3.05 -26.22
N ASP A 72 6.83 -1.91 -26.90
CA ASP A 72 6.92 -1.82 -28.35
C ASP A 72 8.40 -1.90 -28.84
N GLU A 73 8.62 -1.75 -30.16
CA GLU A 73 9.96 -1.81 -30.76
C GLU A 73 10.90 -0.69 -30.28
N SER A 74 10.35 0.37 -29.67
CA SER A 74 11.11 1.50 -29.10
C SER A 74 11.29 1.36 -27.58
N ASP A 75 10.96 0.20 -27.00
CA ASP A 75 10.99 -0.07 -25.57
C ASP A 75 10.05 0.83 -24.76
N THR A 76 8.96 1.26 -25.40
CA THR A 76 7.91 2.05 -24.74
C THR A 76 6.80 1.13 -24.28
N LEU A 77 6.38 1.27 -23.02
CA LEU A 77 5.26 0.52 -22.45
C LEU A 77 3.94 1.00 -23.07
N VAL A 78 3.25 0.09 -23.75
CA VAL A 78 2.02 0.35 -24.51
C VAL A 78 1.02 -0.79 -24.31
N GLY A 79 -0.20 -0.62 -24.81
CA GLY A 79 -1.24 -1.63 -24.83
C GLY A 79 -2.54 -1.13 -24.21
N TYR A 80 -3.58 -1.97 -24.27
CA TYR A 80 -4.93 -1.62 -23.84
C TYR A 80 -4.96 -1.19 -22.36
N ASP A 81 -4.31 -1.96 -21.48
CA ASP A 81 -4.31 -1.68 -20.04
C ASP A 81 -3.58 -0.36 -19.71
N VAL A 82 -2.54 -0.04 -20.48
CA VAL A 82 -1.82 1.23 -20.36
C VAL A 82 -2.69 2.41 -20.78
N GLU A 83 -3.44 2.28 -21.88
CA GLU A 83 -4.33 3.33 -22.36
C GLU A 83 -5.52 3.54 -21.40
N VAL A 84 -6.13 2.46 -20.92
CA VAL A 84 -7.25 2.53 -19.96
C VAL A 84 -6.80 3.19 -18.65
N SER A 85 -5.68 2.76 -18.09
CA SER A 85 -5.17 3.32 -16.84
C SER A 85 -4.77 4.79 -16.99
N ARG A 86 -4.21 5.18 -18.13
CA ARG A 86 -3.93 6.58 -18.47
C ARG A 86 -5.20 7.43 -18.50
N ALA A 87 -6.27 6.91 -19.15
CA ALA A 87 -7.56 7.60 -19.19
C ALA A 87 -8.20 7.74 -17.80
N ILE A 88 -7.99 6.77 -16.92
CA ILE A 88 -8.43 6.85 -15.52
C ILE A 88 -7.65 7.94 -14.77
N ALA A 89 -6.33 7.93 -14.86
CA ALA A 89 -5.47 8.94 -14.22
C ALA A 89 -5.83 10.36 -14.67
N GLU A 90 -6.04 10.56 -15.97
CA GLU A 90 -6.48 11.85 -16.53
C GLU A 90 -7.81 12.32 -15.93
N LYS A 91 -8.79 11.42 -15.78
CA LYS A 91 -10.08 11.75 -15.15
C LYS A 91 -9.96 12.08 -13.65
N LEU A 92 -8.99 11.50 -12.99
CA LEU A 92 -8.67 11.80 -11.60
C LEU A 92 -7.85 13.09 -11.43
N GLY A 93 -7.32 13.63 -12.53
CA GLY A 93 -6.46 14.81 -12.53
C GLY A 93 -5.03 14.55 -12.04
N VAL A 94 -4.52 13.34 -12.26
CA VAL A 94 -3.18 12.89 -11.83
C VAL A 94 -2.42 12.24 -12.99
N GLU A 95 -1.11 12.06 -12.83
CA GLU A 95 -0.26 11.36 -13.80
C GLU A 95 -0.15 9.86 -13.46
N PRO A 96 -0.23 8.94 -14.43
CA PRO A 96 0.01 7.53 -14.19
C PRO A 96 1.49 7.24 -14.03
N GLU A 97 1.84 6.46 -13.02
CA GLU A 97 3.17 5.90 -12.81
C GLU A 97 3.07 4.37 -12.88
N TYR A 98 3.79 3.75 -13.81
CA TYR A 98 3.69 2.30 -14.03
C TYR A 98 4.75 1.54 -13.26
N VAL A 99 4.33 0.44 -12.63
CA VAL A 99 5.18 -0.51 -11.93
C VAL A 99 4.99 -1.89 -12.55
N GLU A 100 6.02 -2.40 -13.19
CA GLU A 100 6.01 -3.76 -13.72
C GLU A 100 6.31 -4.77 -12.62
N SER A 101 5.51 -5.81 -12.55
CA SER A 101 5.59 -6.84 -11.52
C SER A 101 5.11 -8.18 -12.05
N ASP A 102 5.65 -9.28 -11.52
CA ASP A 102 5.18 -10.63 -11.84
C ASP A 102 3.72 -10.82 -11.38
N TRP A 103 2.96 -11.63 -12.12
CA TRP A 103 1.55 -11.94 -11.82
C TRP A 103 1.30 -12.28 -10.35
N ASP A 104 2.09 -13.17 -9.78
CA ASP A 104 1.93 -13.62 -8.39
C ASP A 104 2.16 -12.47 -7.37
N SER A 105 2.88 -11.44 -7.76
CA SER A 105 3.22 -10.30 -6.91
C SER A 105 2.24 -9.13 -7.01
N LEU A 106 1.38 -9.08 -8.04
CA LEU A 106 0.46 -7.97 -8.28
C LEU A 106 -0.52 -7.77 -7.12
N PHE A 107 -1.24 -8.82 -6.72
CA PHE A 107 -2.25 -8.71 -5.67
C PHE A 107 -1.64 -8.53 -4.29
N ALA A 108 -0.55 -9.24 -4.00
CA ALA A 108 0.17 -9.08 -2.75
C ALA A 108 0.76 -7.66 -2.61
N GLY A 109 1.21 -7.07 -3.72
CA GLY A 109 1.70 -5.70 -3.75
C GLY A 109 0.59 -4.67 -3.54
N LEU A 110 -0.59 -4.91 -4.11
CA LEU A 110 -1.78 -4.07 -3.92
C LEU A 110 -2.23 -4.08 -2.45
N ASP A 111 -2.33 -5.27 -1.85
CA ASP A 111 -2.69 -5.43 -0.44
C ASP A 111 -1.66 -4.77 0.51
N ALA A 112 -0.39 -4.77 0.12
CA ALA A 112 0.67 -4.12 0.85
C ALA A 112 0.77 -2.59 0.61
N GLY A 113 -0.10 -2.03 -0.24
CA GLY A 113 -0.11 -0.60 -0.57
C GLY A 113 1.12 -0.14 -1.38
N ARG A 114 1.72 -1.02 -2.17
CA ARG A 114 2.86 -0.69 -3.03
C ARG A 114 2.44 0.08 -4.27
N PHE A 115 1.22 -0.11 -4.70
CA PHE A 115 0.58 0.59 -5.82
C PHE A 115 -0.91 0.78 -5.52
N ASP A 116 -1.52 1.72 -6.24
CA ASP A 116 -2.91 2.13 -6.01
C ASP A 116 -3.91 1.28 -6.80
N MET A 117 -3.47 0.74 -7.93
CA MET A 117 -4.30 0.00 -8.87
C MET A 117 -3.50 -1.09 -9.59
N VAL A 118 -4.15 -2.20 -9.88
CA VAL A 118 -3.68 -3.22 -10.85
C VAL A 118 -4.53 -3.09 -12.10
N CYS A 119 -3.88 -2.98 -13.25
CA CYS A 119 -4.51 -3.01 -14.56
C CYS A 119 -3.76 -4.02 -15.43
N ASN A 120 -4.27 -5.24 -15.50
CA ASN A 120 -3.61 -6.35 -16.17
C ASN A 120 -4.68 -7.38 -16.53
N GLY A 121 -4.80 -7.84 -17.72
CA GLY A 121 -5.81 -8.76 -18.24
C GLY A 121 -6.39 -9.78 -17.25
N VAL A 122 -7.03 -9.30 -16.18
CA VAL A 122 -7.62 -10.12 -15.10
C VAL A 122 -9.02 -10.55 -15.54
N GLU A 123 -9.25 -11.86 -15.62
CA GLU A 123 -10.53 -12.49 -15.93
C GLU A 123 -11.26 -13.02 -14.69
#